data_d4fd865c3e1114b87a5d1cca37cafe9c
#
_entry.id   d4fd865c3e1114b87a5d1cca37cafe9c
#
_cell.length_a   1.000
_cell.length_b   1.000
_cell.length_c   1.000
_cell.angle_alpha   90.00
_cell.angle_beta   90.00
_cell.angle_gamma   90.00
#
_symmetry.space_group_name_H-M   'P 1'
#
loop_
_entity.id
_entity.type
_entity.pdbx_description
1 polymer ?
#
loop_
_entity_poly.entity_id
_entity_poly.type
_entity_poly.pdbx_seq_one_letter_code
_entity_poly.pdbx_strand_id
1 'polypeptide(L)'
;RKQEDAEEAARILSEDDSKVFGIASDVKNFEDEKTAVSEIIKKFGRLDYVIANAGLGIFKPVDELSLEEWNDMIDTNLNGVFHTMKASIDELKKSEGYFISIASLAGTNFFEKGSGYNASKFGVVGFTQAAMIDLRKYNIKVSTIMPGSVSTYFNGNEPSDEDSWKIQPEDLGELVVDIFKMNPRALPSKIEIRPSKPTS
;
A
#
# COMPACT_ATOMS: atom_id res chain seq x y z
N ARG A 1 3.74 2.17 13.55
CA ARG A 1 2.85 2.44 14.69
C ARG A 1 3.59 3.08 15.87
N LYS A 2 4.90 2.86 16.03
CA LYS A 2 5.70 3.53 17.03
C LYS A 2 6.51 4.64 16.38
N GLN A 3 6.60 5.79 17.05
CA GLN A 3 7.32 6.95 16.53
C GLN A 3 8.82 6.65 16.36
N GLU A 4 9.40 5.95 17.33
CA GLU A 4 10.82 5.55 17.30
C GLU A 4 11.17 4.69 16.07
N ASP A 5 10.28 3.71 15.72
CA ASP A 5 10.49 2.84 14.56
C ASP A 5 10.40 3.65 13.24
N ALA A 6 9.48 4.62 13.18
CA ALA A 6 9.33 5.47 11.99
C ALA A 6 10.53 6.42 11.80
N GLU A 7 11.05 6.98 12.88
CA GLU A 7 12.24 7.84 12.86
C GLU A 7 13.49 7.04 12.51
N GLU A 8 13.63 5.80 13.03
CA GLU A 8 14.75 4.93 12.66
C GLU A 8 14.71 4.57 11.18
N ALA A 9 13.54 4.19 10.64
CA ALA A 9 13.37 3.95 9.21
C ALA A 9 13.72 5.18 8.37
N ALA A 10 13.35 6.37 8.81
CA ALA A 10 13.71 7.61 8.13
C ALA A 10 15.23 7.83 8.13
N ARG A 11 15.94 7.60 9.24
CA ARG A 11 17.40 7.70 9.33
C ARG A 11 18.15 6.73 8.41
N ILE A 12 17.63 5.50 8.28
CA ILE A 12 18.18 4.50 7.35
C ILE A 12 18.08 4.98 5.89
N LEU A 13 16.97 5.66 5.55
CA LEU A 13 16.75 6.15 4.20
C LEU A 13 17.55 7.42 3.87
N SER A 14 17.78 8.29 4.82
CA SER A 14 18.55 9.52 4.64
C SER A 14 18.97 10.12 5.97
N GLU A 15 20.24 10.58 6.06
CA GLU A 15 20.72 11.39 7.17
C GLU A 15 20.25 12.86 7.10
N ASP A 16 19.65 13.25 5.97
CA ASP A 16 19.14 14.60 5.73
C ASP A 16 17.64 14.68 6.07
N ASP A 17 17.34 15.16 7.27
CA ASP A 17 15.98 15.34 7.77
C ASP A 17 15.10 16.25 6.91
N SER A 18 15.69 17.03 6.01
CA SER A 18 14.93 17.85 5.06
C SER A 18 14.30 17.02 3.94
N LYS A 19 14.77 15.79 3.71
CA LYS A 19 14.33 14.91 2.62
C LYS A 19 13.40 13.80 3.08
N VAL A 20 13.58 13.32 4.31
CA VAL A 20 12.83 12.19 4.86
C VAL A 20 12.28 12.56 6.23
N PHE A 21 11.10 12.05 6.53
CA PHE A 21 10.41 12.31 7.79
C PHE A 21 9.61 11.08 8.24
N GLY A 22 9.89 10.61 9.44
CA GLY A 22 9.20 9.48 10.06
C GLY A 22 8.04 9.94 10.93
N ILE A 23 6.84 9.45 10.64
CA ILE A 23 5.62 9.72 11.41
C ILE A 23 4.96 8.41 11.82
N ALA A 24 4.65 8.25 13.11
CA ALA A 24 3.80 7.16 13.56
C ALA A 24 2.35 7.42 13.13
N SER A 25 1.76 6.43 12.46
CA SER A 25 0.33 6.42 12.12
C SER A 25 -0.19 4.99 12.21
N ASP A 26 -1.40 4.81 12.71
CA ASP A 26 -2.15 3.56 12.57
C ASP A 26 -3.24 3.78 11.51
N VAL A 27 -3.09 3.16 10.36
CA VAL A 27 -4.05 3.30 9.24
C VAL A 27 -5.49 2.90 9.61
N LYS A 28 -5.68 2.14 10.69
CA LYS A 28 -7.00 1.83 11.24
C LYS A 28 -7.67 3.06 11.86
N ASN A 29 -6.89 4.07 12.25
CA ASN A 29 -7.37 5.31 12.85
C ASN A 29 -7.33 6.45 11.82
N PHE A 30 -8.49 6.94 11.41
CA PHE A 30 -8.58 8.02 10.42
C PHE A 30 -7.96 9.34 10.90
N GLU A 31 -8.01 9.65 12.19
CA GLU A 31 -7.41 10.89 12.72
C GLU A 31 -5.87 10.83 12.69
N ASP A 32 -5.27 9.65 12.86
CA ASP A 32 -3.82 9.48 12.68
C ASP A 32 -3.40 9.79 11.24
N GLU A 33 -4.15 9.31 10.25
CA GLU A 33 -3.90 9.57 8.82
C GLU A 33 -4.03 11.08 8.50
N LYS A 34 -5.04 11.76 9.05
CA LYS A 34 -5.20 13.22 8.90
C LYS A 34 -4.02 13.97 9.52
N THR A 35 -3.60 13.55 10.70
CA THR A 35 -2.45 14.14 11.39
C THR A 35 -1.18 13.97 10.56
N ALA A 36 -0.93 12.76 10.05
CA ALA A 36 0.22 12.46 9.20
C ALA A 36 0.24 13.36 7.94
N VAL A 37 -0.88 13.51 7.24
CA VAL A 37 -0.99 14.42 6.08
C VAL A 37 -0.72 15.86 6.49
N SER A 38 -1.28 16.33 7.60
CA SER A 38 -1.07 17.70 8.10
C SER A 38 0.41 17.97 8.39
N GLU A 39 1.12 17.06 9.04
CA GLU A 39 2.55 17.20 9.33
C GLU A 39 3.40 17.17 8.06
N ILE A 40 3.03 16.37 7.05
CA ILE A 40 3.69 16.38 5.73
C ILE A 40 3.54 17.75 5.07
N ILE A 41 2.33 18.30 5.05
CA ILE A 41 2.08 19.64 4.46
C ILE A 41 2.84 20.73 5.22
N LYS A 42 2.85 20.67 6.53
CA LYS A 42 3.60 21.61 7.37
C LYS A 42 5.11 21.58 7.08
N LYS A 43 5.68 20.38 6.85
CA LYS A 43 7.11 20.19 6.62
C LYS A 43 7.52 20.45 5.18
N PHE A 44 6.79 19.93 4.20
CA PHE A 44 7.17 19.95 2.78
C PHE A 44 6.33 20.88 1.90
N GLY A 45 5.23 21.42 2.43
CA GLY A 45 4.36 22.38 1.73
C GLY A 45 3.41 21.78 0.70
N ARG A 46 3.57 20.49 0.32
CA ARG A 46 2.74 19.81 -0.69
C ARG A 46 2.74 18.29 -0.52
N LEU A 47 1.78 17.63 -1.15
CA LEU A 47 1.67 16.19 -1.25
C LEU A 47 1.33 15.81 -2.70
N ASP A 48 2.26 15.14 -3.38
CA ASP A 48 2.12 14.76 -4.80
C ASP A 48 1.81 13.29 -4.99
N TYR A 49 2.40 12.42 -4.17
CA TYR A 49 2.33 10.99 -4.30
C TYR A 49 1.96 10.35 -2.97
N VAL A 50 1.02 9.43 -3.00
CA VAL A 50 0.61 8.64 -1.82
C VAL A 50 0.67 7.17 -2.18
N ILE A 51 1.32 6.39 -1.33
CA ILE A 51 1.41 4.93 -1.46
C ILE A 51 0.80 4.29 -0.23
N ALA A 52 -0.40 3.72 -0.38
CA ALA A 52 -1.07 2.95 0.67
C ALA A 52 -0.53 1.52 0.65
N ASN A 53 0.50 1.25 1.47
CA ASN A 53 1.22 -0.01 1.51
C ASN A 53 0.93 -0.84 2.77
N ALA A 54 0.41 -0.23 3.84
CA ALA A 54 0.14 -0.94 5.09
C ALA A 54 -0.79 -2.14 4.87
N GLY A 55 -0.42 -3.29 5.42
CA GLY A 55 -1.21 -4.50 5.28
C GLY A 55 -0.73 -5.63 6.18
N LEU A 56 -1.61 -6.58 6.42
CA LEU A 56 -1.31 -7.82 7.14
C LEU A 56 -2.05 -8.99 6.48
N GLY A 57 -1.56 -10.21 6.71
CA GLY A 57 -2.20 -11.45 6.25
C GLY A 57 -2.31 -12.45 7.40
N ILE A 58 -3.49 -13.04 7.54
CA ILE A 58 -3.74 -14.17 8.44
C ILE A 58 -4.37 -15.27 7.59
N PHE A 59 -3.71 -16.42 7.57
CA PHE A 59 -4.08 -17.55 6.69
C PHE A 59 -4.57 -18.71 7.53
N LYS A 60 -5.90 -18.84 7.59
CA LYS A 60 -6.60 -19.90 8.33
C LYS A 60 -7.83 -20.39 7.55
N PRO A 61 -8.25 -21.66 7.74
CA PRO A 61 -9.56 -22.12 7.31
C PRO A 61 -10.67 -21.20 7.86
N VAL A 62 -11.76 -21.03 7.11
CA VAL A 62 -12.82 -20.08 7.48
C VAL A 62 -13.51 -20.41 8.82
N ASP A 63 -13.56 -21.67 9.19
CA ASP A 63 -14.11 -22.17 10.46
C ASP A 63 -13.16 -21.95 11.66
N GLU A 64 -11.87 -21.69 11.42
CA GLU A 64 -10.89 -21.39 12.45
C GLU A 64 -10.55 -19.88 12.54
N LEU A 65 -10.97 -19.10 11.54
CA LEU A 65 -10.68 -17.65 11.49
C LEU A 65 -11.58 -16.92 12.50
N SER A 66 -10.97 -16.26 13.49
CA SER A 66 -11.71 -15.49 14.48
C SER A 66 -12.28 -14.18 13.92
N LEU A 67 -13.30 -13.62 14.58
CA LEU A 67 -13.84 -12.31 14.24
C LEU A 67 -12.80 -11.19 14.39
N GLU A 68 -11.93 -11.28 15.38
CA GLU A 68 -10.84 -10.32 15.61
C GLU A 68 -9.84 -10.35 14.45
N GLU A 69 -9.37 -11.53 14.06
CA GLU A 69 -8.45 -11.71 12.92
C GLU A 69 -9.05 -11.25 11.60
N TRP A 70 -10.34 -11.53 11.38
CA TRP A 70 -11.08 -11.02 10.24
C TRP A 70 -11.10 -9.48 10.25
N ASN A 71 -11.53 -8.88 11.35
CA ASN A 71 -11.63 -7.43 11.48
C ASN A 71 -10.26 -6.76 11.32
N ASP A 72 -9.19 -7.31 11.90
CA ASP A 72 -7.84 -6.78 11.75
C ASP A 72 -7.40 -6.73 10.29
N MET A 73 -7.72 -7.76 9.49
CA MET A 73 -7.42 -7.75 8.06
C MET A 73 -8.26 -6.72 7.31
N ILE A 74 -9.55 -6.62 7.57
CA ILE A 74 -10.45 -5.65 6.91
C ILE A 74 -10.06 -4.23 7.31
N ASP A 75 -9.86 -3.97 8.58
CA ASP A 75 -9.54 -2.64 9.09
C ASP A 75 -8.17 -2.14 8.61
N THR A 76 -7.17 -3.03 8.58
CA THR A 76 -5.84 -2.64 8.10
C THR A 76 -5.79 -2.55 6.59
N ASN A 77 -6.18 -3.64 5.89
CA ASN A 77 -5.94 -3.75 4.45
C ASN A 77 -6.92 -2.94 3.61
N LEU A 78 -8.20 -2.83 4.02
CA LEU A 78 -9.25 -2.18 3.24
C LEU A 78 -9.63 -0.81 3.80
N ASN A 79 -10.07 -0.75 5.06
CA ASN A 79 -10.43 0.51 5.70
C ASN A 79 -9.22 1.45 5.79
N GLY A 80 -8.01 0.92 6.09
CA GLY A 80 -6.77 1.70 6.10
C GLY A 80 -6.47 2.36 4.75
N VAL A 81 -6.63 1.64 3.63
CA VAL A 81 -6.46 2.23 2.29
C VAL A 81 -7.48 3.34 2.03
N PHE A 82 -8.74 3.14 2.46
CA PHE A 82 -9.77 4.19 2.37
C PHE A 82 -9.42 5.39 3.25
N HIS A 83 -8.95 5.19 4.48
CA HIS A 83 -8.55 6.27 5.39
C HIS A 83 -7.39 7.08 4.80
N THR A 84 -6.35 6.42 4.31
CA THR A 84 -5.19 7.08 3.67
C THR A 84 -5.64 7.92 2.46
N MET A 85 -6.48 7.36 1.59
CA MET A 85 -7.02 8.11 0.45
C MET A 85 -7.87 9.29 0.90
N LYS A 86 -8.79 9.07 1.84
CA LYS A 86 -9.71 10.10 2.33
C LYS A 86 -8.98 11.27 3.01
N ALA A 87 -7.92 10.98 3.77
CA ALA A 87 -7.11 11.99 4.43
C ALA A 87 -6.28 12.81 3.42
N SER A 88 -5.82 12.21 2.33
CA SER A 88 -4.90 12.84 1.37
C SER A 88 -5.59 13.50 0.17
N ILE A 89 -6.87 13.21 -0.08
CA ILE A 89 -7.56 13.56 -1.33
C ILE A 89 -7.57 15.06 -1.62
N ASP A 90 -7.73 15.92 -0.60
CA ASP A 90 -7.80 17.36 -0.82
C ASP A 90 -6.45 17.98 -1.18
N GLU A 91 -5.36 17.43 -0.66
CA GLU A 91 -4.00 17.81 -1.05
C GLU A 91 -3.65 17.26 -2.43
N LEU A 92 -4.05 16.03 -2.75
CA LEU A 92 -3.88 15.45 -4.09
C LEU A 92 -4.67 16.20 -5.17
N LYS A 93 -5.83 16.81 -4.84
CA LYS A 93 -6.55 17.71 -5.77
C LYS A 93 -5.74 18.96 -6.10
N LYS A 94 -5.02 19.53 -5.12
CA LYS A 94 -4.20 20.73 -5.32
C LYS A 94 -2.98 20.45 -6.20
N SER A 95 -2.41 19.27 -6.06
CA SER A 95 -1.20 18.86 -6.79
C SER A 95 -1.48 18.15 -8.12
N GLU A 96 -2.74 17.79 -8.42
CA GLU A 96 -3.10 16.84 -9.49
C GLU A 96 -2.33 15.53 -9.35
N GLY A 97 -2.23 15.03 -8.12
CA GLY A 97 -1.29 14.04 -7.69
C GLY A 97 -1.63 12.60 -8.08
N TYR A 98 -0.94 11.66 -7.41
CA TYR A 98 -1.05 10.24 -7.71
C TYR A 98 -1.23 9.42 -6.44
N PHE A 99 -2.20 8.51 -6.43
CA PHE A 99 -2.42 7.54 -5.36
C PHE A 99 -2.14 6.12 -5.87
N ILE A 100 -1.31 5.37 -5.14
CA ILE A 100 -1.04 3.95 -5.41
C ILE A 100 -1.47 3.11 -4.21
N SER A 101 -2.28 2.08 -4.43
CA SER A 101 -2.55 1.05 -3.42
C SER A 101 -1.72 -0.21 -3.70
N ILE A 102 -1.15 -0.79 -2.66
CA ILE A 102 -0.52 -2.11 -2.74
C ILE A 102 -1.55 -3.17 -2.32
N ALA A 103 -2.15 -3.80 -3.33
CA ALA A 103 -3.09 -4.89 -3.14
C ALA A 103 -2.35 -6.25 -3.01
N SER A 104 -2.64 -7.18 -3.86
CA SER A 104 -2.02 -8.50 -4.01
C SER A 104 -2.65 -9.23 -5.19
N LEU A 105 -2.01 -10.25 -5.74
CA LEU A 105 -2.67 -11.24 -6.60
C LEU A 105 -3.84 -11.93 -5.88
N ALA A 106 -3.84 -11.97 -4.56
CA ALA A 106 -4.98 -12.38 -3.74
C ALA A 106 -6.24 -11.50 -3.92
N GLY A 107 -6.13 -10.37 -4.59
CA GLY A 107 -7.27 -9.53 -5.00
C GLY A 107 -7.95 -9.96 -6.31
N THR A 108 -7.43 -11.00 -6.97
CA THR A 108 -8.00 -11.57 -8.21
C THR A 108 -7.98 -13.09 -8.23
N ASN A 109 -7.16 -13.74 -7.40
CA ASN A 109 -7.03 -15.18 -7.32
C ASN A 109 -7.34 -15.68 -5.92
N PHE A 110 -7.96 -16.86 -5.84
CA PHE A 110 -8.29 -17.52 -4.59
C PHE A 110 -7.22 -18.54 -4.20
N PHE A 111 -7.04 -18.78 -2.91
CA PHE A 111 -6.21 -19.85 -2.40
C PHE A 111 -6.75 -20.38 -1.06
N GLU A 112 -6.38 -21.59 -0.73
CA GLU A 112 -6.78 -22.24 0.52
C GLU A 112 -6.32 -21.42 1.75
N LYS A 113 -7.14 -21.36 2.79
CA LYS A 113 -6.92 -20.57 4.02
C LYS A 113 -6.85 -19.05 3.80
N GLY A 114 -7.17 -18.58 2.61
CA GLY A 114 -7.08 -17.17 2.22
C GLY A 114 -8.36 -16.36 2.38
N SER A 115 -9.45 -16.91 2.93
CA SER A 115 -10.80 -16.29 2.89
C SER A 115 -10.82 -14.83 3.36
N GLY A 116 -10.29 -14.52 4.54
CA GLY A 116 -10.23 -13.16 5.07
C GLY A 116 -9.29 -12.25 4.29
N TYR A 117 -8.09 -12.75 3.97
CA TYR A 117 -7.10 -12.00 3.19
C TYR A 117 -7.60 -11.71 1.77
N ASN A 118 -8.14 -12.73 1.08
CA ASN A 118 -8.76 -12.54 -0.24
C ASN A 118 -9.87 -11.48 -0.17
N ALA A 119 -10.81 -11.58 0.77
CA ALA A 119 -11.89 -10.61 0.92
C ALA A 119 -11.35 -9.18 1.03
N SER A 120 -10.35 -8.96 1.90
CA SER A 120 -9.72 -7.64 2.06
C SER A 120 -9.05 -7.15 0.78
N LYS A 121 -8.30 -8.00 0.07
CA LYS A 121 -7.55 -7.60 -1.14
C LYS A 121 -8.43 -7.46 -2.38
N PHE A 122 -9.49 -8.27 -2.54
CA PHE A 122 -10.54 -8.02 -3.54
C PHE A 122 -11.23 -6.67 -3.28
N GLY A 123 -11.53 -6.37 -2.00
CA GLY A 123 -12.06 -5.07 -1.60
C GLY A 123 -11.17 -3.92 -2.01
N VAL A 124 -9.85 -4.00 -1.75
CA VAL A 124 -8.87 -2.97 -2.17
C VAL A 124 -8.88 -2.77 -3.67
N VAL A 125 -8.85 -3.86 -4.46
CA VAL A 125 -8.88 -3.75 -5.93
C VAL A 125 -10.17 -3.09 -6.39
N GLY A 126 -11.33 -3.52 -5.89
CA GLY A 126 -12.63 -2.93 -6.23
C GLY A 126 -12.70 -1.45 -5.86
N PHE A 127 -12.34 -1.12 -4.63
CA PHE A 127 -12.34 0.24 -4.12
C PHE A 127 -11.45 1.18 -4.96
N THR A 128 -10.19 0.81 -5.17
CA THR A 128 -9.24 1.68 -5.88
C THR A 128 -9.58 1.84 -7.35
N GLN A 129 -10.10 0.82 -8.01
CA GLN A 129 -10.55 0.95 -9.41
C GLN A 129 -11.78 1.84 -9.54
N ALA A 130 -12.72 1.80 -8.60
CA ALA A 130 -13.86 2.72 -8.56
C ALA A 130 -13.39 4.16 -8.26
N ALA A 131 -12.55 4.35 -7.23
CA ALA A 131 -11.99 5.65 -6.87
C ALA A 131 -11.19 6.29 -8.01
N MET A 132 -10.48 5.51 -8.82
CA MET A 132 -9.82 5.99 -10.03
C MET A 132 -10.81 6.71 -10.97
N ILE A 133 -12.01 6.16 -11.15
CA ILE A 133 -13.03 6.76 -12.02
C ILE A 133 -13.55 8.06 -11.42
N ASP A 134 -13.84 8.06 -10.11
CA ASP A 134 -14.38 9.21 -9.39
C ASP A 134 -13.41 10.40 -9.37
N LEU A 135 -12.10 10.13 -9.31
CA LEU A 135 -11.06 11.14 -9.11
C LEU A 135 -10.49 11.71 -10.41
N ARG A 136 -10.80 11.11 -11.58
CA ARG A 136 -10.36 11.59 -12.90
C ARG A 136 -10.71 13.05 -13.15
N LYS A 137 -11.88 13.51 -12.70
CA LYS A 137 -12.34 14.89 -12.86
C LYS A 137 -11.46 15.92 -12.13
N TYR A 138 -10.60 15.47 -11.22
CA TYR A 138 -9.62 16.29 -10.49
C TYR A 138 -8.20 16.08 -10.99
N ASN A 139 -7.99 15.38 -12.11
CA ASN A 139 -6.69 14.97 -12.65
C ASN A 139 -5.87 14.08 -11.69
N ILE A 140 -6.48 13.53 -10.63
CA ILE A 140 -5.81 12.60 -9.73
C ILE A 140 -5.72 11.23 -10.41
N LYS A 141 -4.51 10.68 -10.45
CA LYS A 141 -4.26 9.33 -10.94
C LYS A 141 -4.34 8.32 -9.80
N VAL A 142 -4.91 7.17 -10.07
CA VAL A 142 -5.01 6.09 -9.08
C VAL A 142 -4.62 4.77 -9.74
N SER A 143 -3.66 4.08 -9.14
CA SER A 143 -3.21 2.75 -9.56
C SER A 143 -3.31 1.74 -8.43
N THR A 144 -3.49 0.48 -8.83
CA THR A 144 -3.44 -0.67 -7.93
C THR A 144 -2.30 -1.59 -8.38
N ILE A 145 -1.29 -1.79 -7.54
CA ILE A 145 -0.24 -2.79 -7.76
C ILE A 145 -0.63 -4.07 -7.02
N MET A 146 -0.56 -5.19 -7.72
CA MET A 146 -0.95 -6.50 -7.23
C MET A 146 0.24 -7.46 -7.28
N PRO A 147 1.11 -7.44 -6.27
CA PRO A 147 2.26 -8.33 -6.22
C PRO A 147 1.86 -9.79 -5.96
N GLY A 148 2.63 -10.71 -6.51
CA GLY A 148 2.69 -12.10 -6.07
C GLY A 148 3.56 -12.27 -4.82
N SER A 149 4.36 -13.34 -4.78
CA SER A 149 5.27 -13.58 -3.66
C SER A 149 6.40 -12.55 -3.64
N VAL A 150 6.52 -11.81 -2.55
CA VAL A 150 7.58 -10.82 -2.32
C VAL A 150 8.42 -11.27 -1.13
N SER A 151 9.74 -11.11 -1.22
CA SER A 151 10.66 -11.42 -0.13
C SER A 151 10.63 -10.31 0.92
N THR A 152 9.82 -10.48 1.96
CA THR A 152 9.63 -9.51 3.04
C THR A 152 9.32 -10.21 4.36
N TYR A 153 9.31 -9.44 5.44
CA TYR A 153 8.86 -9.90 6.78
C TYR A 153 7.33 -10.05 6.90
N PHE A 154 6.59 -9.96 5.80
CA PHE A 154 5.13 -10.09 5.81
C PHE A 154 4.71 -11.46 6.36
N ASN A 155 3.71 -11.45 7.25
CA ASN A 155 3.16 -12.64 7.90
C ASN A 155 4.20 -13.45 8.70
N GLY A 156 5.18 -12.78 9.31
CA GLY A 156 6.21 -13.43 10.14
C GLY A 156 7.28 -14.18 9.34
N ASN A 157 7.35 -14.01 8.03
CA ASN A 157 8.45 -14.54 7.22
C ASN A 157 9.74 -13.78 7.53
N GLU A 158 10.86 -14.45 7.38
CA GLU A 158 12.19 -13.85 7.40
C GLU A 158 12.82 -14.01 6.01
N PRO A 159 13.16 -12.90 5.31
CA PRO A 159 13.84 -12.99 4.02
C PRO A 159 15.15 -13.78 4.10
N SER A 160 15.40 -14.64 3.12
CA SER A 160 16.61 -15.46 3.04
C SER A 160 17.08 -15.61 1.59
N ASP A 161 18.28 -16.16 1.38
CA ASP A 161 18.82 -16.45 0.04
C ASP A 161 17.92 -17.42 -0.77
N GLU A 162 17.15 -18.26 -0.09
CA GLU A 162 16.18 -19.16 -0.73
C GLU A 162 15.01 -18.39 -1.37
N ASP A 163 14.81 -17.13 -0.99
CA ASP A 163 13.78 -16.24 -1.52
C ASP A 163 14.21 -15.48 -2.79
N SER A 164 15.39 -15.77 -3.33
CA SER A 164 15.92 -15.10 -4.54
C SER A 164 15.03 -15.22 -5.79
N TRP A 165 14.12 -16.22 -5.83
CA TRP A 165 13.13 -16.37 -6.89
C TRP A 165 11.91 -15.45 -6.75
N LYS A 166 11.64 -14.94 -5.54
CA LYS A 166 10.55 -14.01 -5.25
C LYS A 166 10.87 -12.62 -5.81
N ILE A 167 9.83 -11.82 -5.98
CA ILE A 167 9.97 -10.38 -6.21
C ILE A 167 10.70 -9.79 -4.99
N GLN A 168 11.67 -8.93 -5.22
CA GLN A 168 12.35 -8.20 -4.16
C GLN A 168 11.62 -6.86 -3.89
N PRO A 169 11.69 -6.30 -2.68
CA PRO A 169 11.11 -4.98 -2.38
C PRO A 169 11.58 -3.88 -3.35
N GLU A 170 12.84 -3.94 -3.77
CA GLU A 170 13.48 -3.01 -4.71
C GLU A 170 12.78 -3.04 -6.08
N ASP A 171 12.39 -4.22 -6.58
CA ASP A 171 11.66 -4.38 -7.85
C ASP A 171 10.35 -3.60 -7.83
N LEU A 172 9.66 -3.61 -6.68
CA LEU A 172 8.42 -2.85 -6.49
C LEU A 172 8.70 -1.35 -6.38
N GLY A 173 9.78 -0.97 -5.72
CA GLY A 173 10.22 0.42 -5.63
C GLY A 173 10.52 1.00 -7.01
N GLU A 174 11.28 0.27 -7.85
CA GLU A 174 11.58 0.66 -9.23
C GLU A 174 10.31 0.79 -10.07
N LEU A 175 9.39 -0.19 -9.98
CA LEU A 175 8.09 -0.14 -10.66
C LEU A 175 7.31 1.13 -10.29
N VAL A 176 7.25 1.49 -9.01
CA VAL A 176 6.55 2.69 -8.55
C VAL A 176 7.17 3.96 -9.14
N VAL A 177 8.50 4.05 -9.14
CA VAL A 177 9.23 5.18 -9.73
C VAL A 177 8.98 5.26 -11.24
N ASP A 178 8.95 4.14 -11.95
CA ASP A 178 8.68 4.12 -13.39
C ASP A 178 7.25 4.52 -13.73
N ILE A 179 6.28 4.12 -12.90
CA ILE A 179 4.90 4.60 -13.01
C ILE A 179 4.84 6.14 -12.92
N PHE A 180 5.56 6.74 -12.00
CA PHE A 180 5.58 8.20 -11.83
C PHE A 180 6.27 8.93 -12.99
N LYS A 181 7.22 8.28 -13.68
CA LYS A 181 7.92 8.82 -14.87
C LYS A 181 7.11 8.69 -16.16
N MET A 182 6.03 7.90 -16.16
CA MET A 182 5.23 7.69 -17.37
C MET A 182 4.63 8.98 -17.89
N ASN A 183 4.41 9.03 -19.22
CA ASN A 183 3.71 10.16 -19.81
C ASN A 183 2.34 10.37 -19.13
N PRO A 184 1.97 11.60 -18.74
CA PRO A 184 0.71 11.88 -18.04
C PRO A 184 -0.57 11.39 -18.73
N ARG A 185 -0.52 11.12 -20.03
CA ARG A 185 -1.64 10.55 -20.79
C ARG A 185 -1.87 9.06 -20.52
N ALA A 186 -0.86 8.36 -20.00
CA ALA A 186 -0.92 6.93 -19.70
C ALA A 186 -1.19 6.70 -18.22
N LEU A 187 -2.17 5.86 -17.91
CA LEU A 187 -2.49 5.45 -16.55
C LEU A 187 -2.51 3.92 -16.47
N PRO A 188 -1.45 3.30 -15.94
CA PRO A 188 -1.47 1.88 -15.61
C PRO A 188 -2.35 1.67 -14.37
N SER A 189 -3.66 1.50 -14.59
CA SER A 189 -4.65 1.52 -13.50
C SER A 189 -4.60 0.27 -12.61
N LYS A 190 -4.22 -0.89 -13.18
CA LYS A 190 -4.11 -2.16 -12.47
C LYS A 190 -2.91 -2.93 -13.00
N ILE A 191 -1.97 -3.27 -12.12
CA ILE A 191 -0.69 -3.89 -12.48
C ILE A 191 -0.50 -5.17 -11.67
N GLU A 192 -0.44 -6.30 -12.36
CA GLU A 192 -0.03 -7.57 -11.78
C GLU A 192 1.48 -7.76 -11.97
N ILE A 193 2.18 -8.11 -10.90
CA ILE A 193 3.59 -8.47 -10.96
C ILE A 193 3.81 -9.83 -10.27
N ARG A 194 4.48 -10.72 -10.97
CA ARG A 194 4.70 -12.12 -10.55
C ARG A 194 6.19 -12.45 -10.58
N PRO A 195 6.66 -13.35 -9.71
CA PRO A 195 7.95 -13.96 -9.94
C PRO A 195 8.03 -14.56 -11.35
N SER A 196 9.12 -14.29 -12.05
CA SER A 196 9.30 -14.77 -13.43
C SER A 196 9.50 -16.29 -13.51
N LYS A 197 10.03 -16.89 -12.43
CA LYS A 197 10.27 -18.33 -12.29
C LYS A 197 9.84 -18.75 -10.89
N PRO A 198 8.54 -19.02 -10.66
CA PRO A 198 8.12 -19.53 -9.36
C PRO A 198 8.75 -20.90 -9.13
N THR A 199 9.07 -21.21 -7.87
CA THR A 199 9.41 -22.58 -7.47
C THR A 199 8.17 -23.44 -7.65
N SER A 200 8.33 -24.58 -8.28
CA SER A 200 7.29 -25.60 -8.51
C SER A 200 6.81 -26.20 -7.19
#